data_2873c14e5ffc26fdd146798ba1f1b639
#
_entry.id   2873c14e5ffc26fdd146798ba1f1b639
#
_cell.length_a   1.000
_cell.length_b   1.000
_cell.length_c   1.000
_cell.angle_alpha   90.00
_cell.angle_beta   90.00
_cell.angle_gamma   90.00
#
_symmetry.space_group_name_H-M   'P 1'
#
loop_
_entity.id
_entity.type
_entity.pdbx_description
1 polymer ?
#
loop_
_entity_poly.entity_id
_entity_poly.type
_entity_poly.pdbx_seq_one_letter_code
_entity_poly.pdbx_strand_id
1 'polypeptide(L)'
;MKILLIGAGNMGGAMLAGLTDYDVTVVEANPQRRAELTELYPGVTVAERIPPLGGYVVVLAIKPQSLDSLSTEGEAEALISILAGTPLKRLREKIRAQAYIRAMPNIAALKRKSVTSVTGDVSFRDEALRILSTIGKAIWLENEKQLDIATGIGGSAPAWMALVAEALADGAVNLGLPRAVSYEYVAALMDGMGALLEDEHPALLKDRVMSPGGTTAAGYAALESGGVRESFIRAMEAAYRRAETLGEK
;
A
#
# COMPACT_ATOMS: atom_id res chain seq x y z
N MET A 1 12.79 13.05 15.71
CA MET A 1 12.48 13.27 14.27
C MET A 1 11.12 13.91 14.20
N LYS A 2 11.00 14.99 13.46
CA LYS A 2 9.72 15.67 13.19
C LYS A 2 9.17 15.22 11.85
N ILE A 3 7.92 14.83 11.81
CA ILE A 3 7.25 14.41 10.57
C ILE A 3 6.18 15.42 10.20
N LEU A 4 6.20 15.88 8.96
CA LEU A 4 5.16 16.71 8.37
C LEU A 4 4.34 15.84 7.40
N LEU A 5 3.15 15.44 7.78
CA LEU A 5 2.23 14.71 6.92
C LEU A 5 1.35 15.71 6.15
N ILE A 6 1.49 15.76 4.84
CA ILE A 6 0.68 16.63 3.97
C ILE A 6 -0.41 15.80 3.30
N GLY A 7 -1.65 16.02 3.72
CA GLY A 7 -2.84 15.28 3.32
C GLY A 7 -3.18 14.14 4.28
N ALA A 8 -4.38 14.14 4.82
CA ALA A 8 -4.89 13.13 5.75
C ALA A 8 -6.20 12.47 5.26
N GLY A 9 -6.28 12.21 3.95
CA GLY A 9 -7.30 11.35 3.37
C GLY A 9 -7.17 9.90 3.83
N ASN A 10 -7.76 8.95 3.11
CA ASN A 10 -7.76 7.53 3.52
C ASN A 10 -6.35 6.99 3.82
N MET A 11 -5.40 7.18 2.90
CA MET A 11 -4.06 6.65 3.06
C MET A 11 -3.21 7.48 4.03
N GLY A 12 -3.28 8.83 3.95
CA GLY A 12 -2.59 9.69 4.92
C GLY A 12 -3.10 9.48 6.35
N GLY A 13 -4.40 9.28 6.53
CA GLY A 13 -4.97 8.93 7.84
C GLY A 13 -4.51 7.56 8.35
N ALA A 14 -4.38 6.56 7.47
CA ALA A 14 -3.82 5.25 7.85
C ALA A 14 -2.34 5.36 8.25
N MET A 15 -1.57 6.19 7.54
CA MET A 15 -0.18 6.48 7.91
C MET A 15 -0.09 7.20 9.25
N LEU A 16 -0.93 8.22 9.48
CA LEU A 16 -0.96 8.95 10.75
C LEU A 16 -1.15 8.02 11.95
N ALA A 17 -2.06 7.05 11.84
CA ALA A 17 -2.28 6.06 12.90
C ALA A 17 -1.02 5.25 13.25
N GLY A 18 -0.10 5.06 12.30
CA GLY A 18 1.20 4.41 12.52
C GLY A 18 2.30 5.34 13.04
N LEU A 19 2.12 6.65 12.92
CA LEU A 19 3.17 7.64 13.20
C LEU A 19 3.06 8.30 14.59
N THR A 20 2.17 7.82 15.45
CA THR A 20 1.89 8.44 16.76
C THR A 20 3.08 8.50 17.72
N ASP A 21 4.11 7.70 17.50
CA ASP A 21 5.35 7.70 18.29
C ASP A 21 6.37 8.78 17.83
N TYR A 22 6.03 9.52 16.77
CA TYR A 22 6.83 10.63 16.25
C TYR A 22 6.23 11.98 16.63
N ASP A 23 7.02 13.04 16.55
CA ASP A 23 6.54 14.44 16.62
C ASP A 23 5.90 14.79 15.27
N VAL A 24 4.56 14.66 15.18
CA VAL A 24 3.84 14.76 13.92
C VAL A 24 3.07 16.07 13.81
N THR A 25 3.28 16.79 12.72
CA THR A 25 2.40 17.84 12.23
C THR A 25 1.63 17.34 11.02
N VAL A 26 0.31 17.43 11.03
CA VAL A 26 -0.56 17.07 9.91
C VAL A 26 -1.12 18.32 9.24
N VAL A 27 -0.99 18.40 7.93
CA VAL A 27 -1.62 19.46 7.13
C VAL A 27 -2.78 18.87 6.34
N GLU A 28 -3.98 19.38 6.59
CA GLU A 28 -5.21 18.95 5.92
C GLU A 28 -6.04 20.16 5.52
N ALA A 29 -6.44 20.21 4.24
CA ALA A 29 -7.21 21.33 3.70
C ALA A 29 -8.69 21.33 4.15
N ASN A 30 -9.28 20.15 4.35
CA ASN A 30 -10.68 20.01 4.72
C ASN A 30 -10.90 20.34 6.22
N PRO A 31 -11.70 21.37 6.57
CA PRO A 31 -11.88 21.79 7.96
C PRO A 31 -12.59 20.73 8.82
N GLN A 32 -13.53 19.99 8.25
CA GLN A 32 -14.21 18.91 8.99
C GLN A 32 -13.23 17.79 9.34
N ARG A 33 -12.38 17.42 8.37
CA ARG A 33 -11.34 16.40 8.58
C ARG A 33 -10.32 16.87 9.61
N ARG A 34 -9.94 18.15 9.63
CA ARG A 34 -9.07 18.71 10.68
C ARG A 34 -9.67 18.56 12.08
N ALA A 35 -10.96 18.86 12.23
CA ALA A 35 -11.65 18.71 13.52
C ALA A 35 -11.64 17.25 14.00
N GLU A 36 -11.97 16.29 13.11
CA GLU A 36 -11.90 14.86 13.41
C GLU A 36 -10.48 14.42 13.84
N LEU A 37 -9.45 14.87 13.13
CA LEU A 37 -8.06 14.53 13.45
C LEU A 37 -7.62 15.09 14.80
N THR A 38 -8.04 16.30 15.15
CA THR A 38 -7.74 16.92 16.45
C THR A 38 -8.37 16.13 17.60
N GLU A 39 -9.57 15.61 17.40
CA GLU A 39 -10.26 14.78 18.39
C GLU A 39 -9.61 13.39 18.52
N LEU A 40 -9.33 12.74 17.39
CA LEU A 40 -8.80 11.38 17.35
C LEU A 40 -7.32 11.29 17.79
N TYR A 41 -6.54 12.33 17.57
CA TYR A 41 -5.10 12.37 17.82
C TYR A 41 -4.68 13.61 18.62
N PRO A 42 -5.02 13.70 19.92
CA PRO A 42 -4.77 14.92 20.72
C PRO A 42 -3.27 15.26 20.89
N GLY A 43 -2.37 14.30 20.61
CA GLY A 43 -0.91 14.51 20.62
C GLY A 43 -0.32 15.00 19.30
N VAL A 44 -1.14 15.18 18.26
CA VAL A 44 -0.70 15.56 16.91
C VAL A 44 -1.04 17.04 16.66
N THR A 45 -0.10 17.80 16.12
CA THR A 45 -0.37 19.16 15.65
C THR A 45 -1.12 19.13 14.33
N VAL A 46 -2.37 19.66 14.29
CA VAL A 46 -3.17 19.71 13.06
C VAL A 46 -3.17 21.16 12.53
N ALA A 47 -2.74 21.33 11.27
CA ALA A 47 -2.58 22.62 10.62
C ALA A 47 -3.40 22.70 9.31
N GLU A 48 -3.77 23.93 8.94
CA GLU A 48 -4.40 24.22 7.64
C GLU A 48 -3.36 24.51 6.55
N ARG A 49 -2.26 25.13 6.92
CA ARG A 49 -1.21 25.58 6.00
C ARG A 49 0.09 24.82 6.25
N ILE A 50 0.84 24.64 5.18
CA ILE A 50 2.14 23.99 5.25
C ILE A 50 3.13 24.96 5.90
N PRO A 51 3.78 24.56 7.01
CA PRO A 51 4.86 25.35 7.61
C PRO A 51 6.12 25.27 6.73
N PRO A 52 7.14 26.14 6.97
CA PRO A 52 8.46 25.96 6.36
C PRO A 52 9.01 24.56 6.62
N LEU A 53 9.57 23.93 5.60
CA LEU A 53 9.93 22.51 5.60
C LEU A 53 11.18 22.16 6.42
N GLY A 54 11.98 23.17 6.83
CA GLY A 54 13.22 22.94 7.57
C GLY A 54 13.04 22.12 8.86
N GLY A 55 13.84 21.06 9.01
CA GLY A 55 13.79 20.16 10.17
C GLY A 55 12.68 19.11 10.14
N TYR A 56 11.96 18.98 9.03
CA TYR A 56 10.93 17.95 8.84
C TYR A 56 11.36 16.87 7.86
N VAL A 57 10.98 15.65 8.16
CA VAL A 57 10.75 14.60 7.15
C VAL A 57 9.31 14.76 6.67
N VAL A 58 9.15 15.08 5.39
CA VAL A 58 7.83 15.32 4.78
C VAL A 58 7.27 14.00 4.24
N VAL A 59 6.07 13.64 4.67
CA VAL A 59 5.28 12.55 4.08
C VAL A 59 4.18 13.17 3.22
N LEU A 60 4.27 12.99 1.91
CA LEU A 60 3.35 13.57 0.94
C LEU A 60 2.26 12.55 0.59
N ALA A 61 1.04 12.80 1.05
CA ALA A 61 -0.12 11.90 0.94
C ALA A 61 -1.35 12.59 0.32
N ILE A 62 -1.14 13.55 -0.57
CA ILE A 62 -2.17 14.22 -1.35
C ILE A 62 -2.52 13.41 -2.62
N LYS A 63 -3.51 13.87 -3.38
CA LYS A 63 -3.76 13.31 -4.72
C LYS A 63 -2.68 13.78 -5.71
N PRO A 64 -2.20 12.93 -6.65
CA PRO A 64 -1.15 13.30 -7.61
C PRO A 64 -1.43 14.60 -8.37
N GLN A 65 -2.69 14.83 -8.77
CA GLN A 65 -3.11 16.04 -9.47
C GLN A 65 -3.01 17.33 -8.65
N SER A 66 -2.91 17.22 -7.32
CA SER A 66 -2.77 18.38 -6.43
C SER A 66 -1.30 18.81 -6.24
N LEU A 67 -0.34 18.03 -6.76
CA LEU A 67 1.08 18.32 -6.61
C LEU A 67 1.46 19.65 -7.24
N ASP A 68 0.89 19.98 -8.41
CA ASP A 68 1.26 21.19 -9.15
C ASP A 68 0.81 22.48 -8.46
N SER A 69 -0.28 22.41 -7.70
CA SER A 69 -0.79 23.53 -6.91
C SER A 69 -0.15 23.66 -5.53
N LEU A 70 0.70 22.70 -5.13
CA LEU A 70 1.36 22.73 -3.84
C LEU A 70 2.45 23.82 -3.82
N SER A 71 2.40 24.69 -2.81
CA SER A 71 3.44 25.68 -2.53
C SER A 71 4.12 25.34 -1.21
N THR A 72 5.45 25.30 -1.21
CA THR A 72 6.26 24.98 -0.05
C THR A 72 7.42 25.95 0.08
N GLU A 73 7.87 26.24 1.30
CA GLU A 73 9.02 27.10 1.60
C GLU A 73 10.08 26.32 2.36
N GLY A 74 11.34 26.59 2.06
CA GLY A 74 12.46 25.91 2.70
C GLY A 74 12.82 24.58 2.06
N GLU A 75 13.61 23.78 2.77
CA GLU A 75 14.13 22.49 2.34
C GLU A 75 13.88 21.44 3.42
N ALA A 76 13.25 20.32 3.07
CA ALA A 76 13.01 19.21 3.98
C ALA A 76 14.28 18.36 4.19
N GLU A 77 14.38 17.68 5.33
CA GLU A 77 15.42 16.66 5.56
C GLU A 77 15.24 15.49 4.57
N ALA A 78 14.00 15.06 4.36
CA ALA A 78 13.65 14.09 3.32
C ALA A 78 12.19 14.29 2.89
N LEU A 79 11.89 13.85 1.67
CA LEU A 79 10.53 13.76 1.13
C LEU A 79 10.20 12.29 0.88
N ILE A 80 9.20 11.76 1.57
CA ILE A 80 8.59 10.45 1.31
C ILE A 80 7.26 10.69 0.60
N SER A 81 7.16 10.33 -0.67
CA SER A 81 5.95 10.48 -1.47
C SER A 81 5.23 9.14 -1.60
N ILE A 82 3.93 9.11 -1.29
CA ILE A 82 3.05 7.96 -1.56
C ILE A 82 2.11 8.21 -2.75
N LEU A 83 2.44 9.17 -3.60
CA LEU A 83 1.65 9.53 -4.77
C LEU A 83 1.83 8.50 -5.89
N ALA A 84 0.74 7.85 -6.29
CA ALA A 84 0.75 6.92 -7.41
C ALA A 84 1.17 7.62 -8.72
N GLY A 85 2.01 6.97 -9.53
CA GLY A 85 2.43 7.47 -10.84
C GLY A 85 3.23 8.78 -10.82
N THR A 86 3.81 9.18 -9.67
CA THR A 86 4.60 10.40 -9.58
C THR A 86 6.08 10.06 -9.44
N PRO A 87 6.91 10.25 -10.49
CA PRO A 87 8.32 9.86 -10.45
C PRO A 87 9.16 10.80 -9.58
N LEU A 88 10.29 10.30 -9.09
CA LEU A 88 11.27 11.05 -8.29
C LEU A 88 11.70 12.35 -8.97
N LYS A 89 11.87 12.33 -10.28
CA LYS A 89 12.22 13.54 -11.07
C LYS A 89 11.21 14.67 -10.82
N ARG A 90 9.91 14.38 -10.94
CA ARG A 90 8.85 15.38 -10.73
C ARG A 90 8.78 15.86 -9.28
N LEU A 91 9.05 14.99 -8.31
CA LEU A 91 9.12 15.37 -6.90
C LEU A 91 10.27 16.35 -6.64
N ARG A 92 11.45 16.10 -7.22
CA ARG A 92 12.63 16.97 -7.13
C ARG A 92 12.41 18.36 -7.73
N GLU A 93 11.59 18.44 -8.79
CA GLU A 93 11.24 19.71 -9.44
C GLU A 93 10.25 20.55 -8.61
N LYS A 94 9.45 19.91 -7.74
CA LYS A 94 8.35 20.55 -7.03
C LYS A 94 8.63 20.89 -5.58
N ILE A 95 9.36 20.07 -4.85
CA ILE A 95 9.60 20.22 -3.42
C ILE A 95 11.09 20.05 -3.16
N ARG A 96 11.69 21.02 -2.47
CA ARG A 96 13.12 20.93 -2.09
C ARG A 96 13.29 20.02 -0.88
N ALA A 97 14.14 19.01 -1.01
CA ALA A 97 14.52 18.10 0.06
C ALA A 97 15.96 17.59 -0.13
N GLN A 98 16.61 17.12 0.93
CA GLN A 98 17.95 16.54 0.88
C GLN A 98 17.94 15.11 0.35
N ALA A 99 16.83 14.37 0.58
CA ALA A 99 16.63 13.01 0.07
C ALA A 99 15.19 12.82 -0.41
N TYR A 100 15.00 11.96 -1.40
CA TYR A 100 13.69 11.69 -2.01
C TYR A 100 13.40 10.20 -2.03
N ILE A 101 12.22 9.84 -1.52
CA ILE A 101 11.74 8.48 -1.43
C ILE A 101 10.38 8.41 -2.12
N ARG A 102 10.20 7.43 -2.99
CA ARG A 102 8.88 6.98 -3.45
C ARG A 102 8.47 5.75 -2.66
N ALA A 103 7.25 5.76 -2.20
CA ALA A 103 6.65 4.62 -1.53
C ALA A 103 5.25 4.36 -2.10
N MET A 104 4.88 3.10 -2.16
CA MET A 104 3.54 2.69 -2.59
C MET A 104 2.95 1.73 -1.56
N PRO A 105 2.29 2.25 -0.52
CA PRO A 105 1.51 1.45 0.42
C PRO A 105 0.21 0.95 -0.21
N ASN A 106 -0.48 0.03 0.47
CA ASN A 106 -1.80 -0.43 0.07
C ASN A 106 -2.86 -0.25 1.16
N ILE A 107 -4.11 -0.58 0.84
CA ILE A 107 -5.27 -0.39 1.72
C ILE A 107 -5.16 -1.14 3.06
N ALA A 108 -4.35 -2.22 3.14
CA ALA A 108 -4.13 -2.95 4.38
C ALA A 108 -3.38 -2.13 5.45
N ALA A 109 -2.86 -0.93 5.09
CA ALA A 109 -2.35 0.07 6.03
C ALA A 109 -3.36 0.43 7.13
N LEU A 110 -4.66 0.41 6.82
CA LEU A 110 -5.75 0.59 7.80
C LEU A 110 -5.73 -0.44 8.95
N LYS A 111 -5.08 -1.58 8.72
CA LYS A 111 -4.90 -2.66 9.69
C LYS A 111 -3.44 -2.87 10.08
N ARG A 112 -2.53 -1.94 9.72
CA ARG A 112 -1.07 -2.06 9.90
C ARG A 112 -0.48 -3.33 9.27
N LYS A 113 -1.10 -3.81 8.19
CA LYS A 113 -0.68 -4.98 7.40
C LYS A 113 -0.39 -4.59 5.93
N SER A 114 -0.03 -3.33 5.66
CA SER A 114 0.39 -2.92 4.32
C SER A 114 1.62 -3.68 3.87
N VAL A 115 1.68 -4.05 2.59
CA VAL A 115 2.98 -4.21 1.93
C VAL A 115 3.27 -2.90 1.19
N THR A 116 4.37 -2.26 1.56
CA THR A 116 4.76 -0.96 1.01
C THR A 116 6.03 -1.12 0.19
N SER A 117 5.95 -0.91 -1.12
CA SER A 117 7.11 -0.85 -2.01
C SER A 117 7.81 0.49 -1.83
N VAL A 118 9.15 0.50 -1.71
CA VAL A 118 9.94 1.70 -1.41
C VAL A 118 11.16 1.77 -2.32
N THR A 119 11.45 2.95 -2.88
CA THR A 119 12.67 3.23 -3.62
C THR A 119 13.07 4.70 -3.50
N GLY A 120 14.31 5.06 -3.82
CA GLY A 120 14.76 6.45 -3.79
C GLY A 120 16.23 6.59 -3.40
N ASP A 121 16.55 7.69 -2.72
CA ASP A 121 17.90 7.98 -2.31
C ASP A 121 18.35 7.06 -1.16
N VAL A 122 19.40 6.28 -1.40
CA VAL A 122 19.92 5.26 -0.47
C VAL A 122 20.36 5.89 0.87
N SER A 123 20.75 7.15 0.87
CA SER A 123 21.15 7.88 2.08
C SER A 123 20.03 7.96 3.14
N PHE A 124 18.76 7.84 2.73
CA PHE A 124 17.60 7.89 3.63
C PHE A 124 16.85 6.55 3.72
N ARG A 125 17.41 5.46 3.17
CA ARG A 125 16.77 4.15 3.07
C ARG A 125 16.27 3.62 4.42
N ASP A 126 17.16 3.54 5.40
CA ASP A 126 16.85 2.87 6.68
C ASP A 126 15.79 3.63 7.47
N GLU A 127 15.86 4.97 7.45
CA GLU A 127 14.85 5.82 8.06
C GLU A 127 13.50 5.70 7.34
N ALA A 128 13.49 5.69 6.01
CA ALA A 128 12.26 5.51 5.22
C ALA A 128 11.61 4.16 5.52
N LEU A 129 12.39 3.09 5.56
CA LEU A 129 11.88 1.76 5.91
C LEU A 129 11.31 1.73 7.32
N ARG A 130 11.98 2.35 8.30
CA ARG A 130 11.50 2.45 9.69
C ARG A 130 10.16 3.17 9.77
N ILE A 131 10.04 4.34 9.14
CA ILE A 131 8.81 5.13 9.10
C ILE A 131 7.67 4.34 8.43
N LEU A 132 7.93 3.73 7.27
CA LEU A 132 6.91 3.03 6.50
C LEU A 132 6.54 1.66 7.10
N SER A 133 7.41 1.07 7.92
CA SER A 133 7.11 -0.18 8.64
C SER A 133 6.11 -0.01 9.78
N THR A 134 5.80 1.21 10.18
CA THR A 134 4.74 1.49 11.17
C THR A 134 3.34 1.12 10.70
N ILE A 135 3.14 0.99 9.38
CA ILE A 135 1.87 0.63 8.76
C ILE A 135 1.87 -0.79 8.14
N GLY A 136 2.93 -1.56 8.34
CA GLY A 136 3.05 -2.93 7.81
C GLY A 136 4.48 -3.26 7.39
N LYS A 137 4.67 -4.08 6.36
CA LYS A 137 5.99 -4.49 5.84
C LYS A 137 6.44 -3.53 4.74
N ALA A 138 7.58 -2.86 4.92
CA ALA A 138 8.21 -2.03 3.91
C ALA A 138 9.32 -2.81 3.20
N ILE A 139 9.34 -2.78 1.86
CA ILE A 139 10.28 -3.52 1.01
C ILE A 139 11.01 -2.53 0.12
N TRP A 140 12.35 -2.47 0.28
CA TRP A 140 13.19 -1.64 -0.56
C TRP A 140 13.41 -2.28 -1.93
N LEU A 141 13.27 -1.46 -2.97
CA LEU A 141 13.48 -1.82 -4.37
C LEU A 141 14.59 -0.94 -4.95
N GLU A 142 15.33 -1.47 -5.91
CA GLU A 142 16.52 -0.80 -6.44
C GLU A 142 16.21 0.43 -7.30
N ASN A 143 15.03 0.45 -7.92
CA ASN A 143 14.67 1.53 -8.85
C ASN A 143 13.14 1.68 -8.99
N GLU A 144 12.72 2.78 -9.62
CA GLU A 144 11.31 3.11 -9.86
C GLU A 144 10.59 2.09 -10.74
N LYS A 145 11.28 1.47 -11.71
CA LYS A 145 10.68 0.42 -12.54
C LYS A 145 10.24 -0.78 -11.71
N GLN A 146 11.08 -1.22 -10.75
CA GLN A 146 10.70 -2.29 -9.83
C GLN A 146 9.53 -1.89 -8.94
N LEU A 147 9.46 -0.62 -8.50
CA LEU A 147 8.33 -0.12 -7.72
C LEU A 147 7.04 -0.14 -8.55
N ASP A 148 7.09 0.25 -9.82
CA ASP A 148 5.93 0.25 -10.70
C ASP A 148 5.44 -1.18 -10.97
N ILE A 149 6.35 -2.15 -11.15
CA ILE A 149 6.00 -3.59 -11.23
C ILE A 149 5.37 -4.06 -9.91
N ALA A 150 5.99 -3.77 -8.77
CA ALA A 150 5.53 -4.19 -7.46
C ALA A 150 4.17 -3.56 -7.08
N THR A 151 3.82 -2.41 -7.67
CA THR A 151 2.49 -1.80 -7.53
C THR A 151 1.37 -2.73 -8.01
N GLY A 152 1.62 -3.59 -9.00
CA GLY A 152 0.68 -4.63 -9.42
C GLY A 152 0.35 -5.59 -8.28
N ILE A 153 1.36 -6.09 -7.55
CA ILE A 153 1.16 -7.02 -6.42
C ILE A 153 0.67 -6.26 -5.17
N GLY A 154 1.37 -5.19 -4.79
CA GLY A 154 1.08 -4.49 -3.53
C GLY A 154 -0.17 -3.62 -3.61
N GLY A 155 -0.30 -2.81 -4.66
CA GLY A 155 -1.36 -1.81 -4.80
C GLY A 155 -2.64 -2.34 -5.46
N SER A 156 -2.52 -3.18 -6.50
CA SER A 156 -3.67 -3.63 -7.29
C SER A 156 -4.22 -4.99 -6.87
N ALA A 157 -3.37 -5.95 -6.52
CA ALA A 157 -3.78 -7.30 -6.18
C ALA A 157 -4.71 -7.43 -4.95
N PRO A 158 -4.77 -6.51 -3.99
CA PRO A 158 -5.81 -6.56 -2.96
C PRO A 158 -7.24 -6.65 -3.54
N ALA A 159 -7.53 -5.95 -4.64
CA ALA A 159 -8.82 -6.06 -5.32
C ALA A 159 -9.02 -7.42 -5.99
N TRP A 160 -7.95 -8.02 -6.55
CA TRP A 160 -8.01 -9.34 -7.17
C TRP A 160 -8.19 -10.44 -6.12
N MET A 161 -7.57 -10.29 -4.94
CA MET A 161 -7.79 -11.20 -3.82
C MET A 161 -9.20 -11.08 -3.25
N ALA A 162 -9.79 -9.89 -3.27
CA ALA A 162 -11.20 -9.71 -2.92
C ALA A 162 -12.12 -10.45 -3.90
N LEU A 163 -11.82 -10.41 -5.23
CA LEU A 163 -12.53 -11.19 -6.23
C LEU A 163 -12.42 -12.72 -5.97
N VAL A 164 -11.21 -13.20 -5.62
CA VAL A 164 -11.02 -14.61 -5.24
C VAL A 164 -11.85 -14.97 -4.03
N ALA A 165 -11.86 -14.10 -3.01
CA ALA A 165 -12.63 -14.30 -1.79
C ALA A 165 -14.15 -14.38 -2.08
N GLU A 166 -14.65 -13.48 -2.92
CA GLU A 166 -16.06 -13.45 -3.35
C GLU A 166 -16.41 -14.74 -4.13
N ALA A 167 -15.59 -15.14 -5.10
CA ALA A 167 -15.83 -16.32 -5.91
C ALA A 167 -15.85 -17.62 -5.08
N LEU A 168 -14.95 -17.76 -4.10
CA LEU A 168 -14.95 -18.90 -3.18
C LEU A 168 -16.22 -18.92 -2.31
N ALA A 169 -16.62 -17.77 -1.77
CA ALA A 169 -17.84 -17.66 -0.97
C ALA A 169 -19.10 -17.98 -1.81
N ASP A 170 -19.18 -17.49 -3.03
CA ASP A 170 -20.29 -17.76 -3.95
C ASP A 170 -20.37 -19.23 -4.33
N GLY A 171 -19.24 -19.87 -4.60
CA GLY A 171 -19.16 -21.30 -4.85
C GLY A 171 -19.69 -22.14 -3.66
N ALA A 172 -19.31 -21.76 -2.43
CA ALA A 172 -19.80 -22.42 -1.22
C ALA A 172 -21.32 -22.22 -1.02
N VAL A 173 -21.83 -21.01 -1.30
CA VAL A 173 -23.27 -20.72 -1.22
C VAL A 173 -24.05 -21.52 -2.24
N ASN A 174 -23.56 -21.65 -3.47
CA ASN A 174 -24.19 -22.48 -4.50
C ASN A 174 -24.33 -23.95 -4.10
N LEU A 175 -23.43 -24.42 -3.22
CA LEU A 175 -23.46 -25.77 -2.66
C LEU A 175 -24.24 -25.89 -1.35
N GLY A 176 -24.85 -24.79 -0.87
CA GLY A 176 -25.74 -24.79 0.29
C GLY A 176 -25.15 -24.24 1.60
N LEU A 177 -23.92 -23.72 1.60
CA LEU A 177 -23.37 -23.08 2.80
C LEU A 177 -24.02 -21.68 2.98
N PRO A 178 -24.42 -21.29 4.21
CA PRO A 178 -24.94 -19.93 4.45
C PRO A 178 -23.92 -18.84 4.09
N ARG A 179 -24.38 -17.74 3.48
CA ARG A 179 -23.54 -16.62 2.99
C ARG A 179 -22.60 -16.07 4.07
N ALA A 180 -23.13 -15.79 5.26
CA ALA A 180 -22.32 -15.24 6.37
C ALA A 180 -21.19 -16.19 6.77
N VAL A 181 -21.49 -17.48 6.88
CA VAL A 181 -20.50 -18.53 7.20
C VAL A 181 -19.45 -18.64 6.10
N SER A 182 -19.84 -18.56 4.82
CA SER A 182 -18.91 -18.61 3.69
C SER A 182 -17.88 -17.47 3.74
N TYR A 183 -18.30 -16.24 4.03
CA TYR A 183 -17.37 -15.12 4.17
C TYR A 183 -16.45 -15.26 5.39
N GLU A 184 -16.95 -15.75 6.51
CA GLU A 184 -16.13 -16.01 7.70
C GLU A 184 -15.02 -17.04 7.41
N TYR A 185 -15.35 -18.16 6.74
CA TYR A 185 -14.37 -19.15 6.30
C TYR A 185 -13.31 -18.58 5.36
N VAL A 186 -13.73 -17.81 4.36
CA VAL A 186 -12.80 -17.22 3.39
C VAL A 186 -11.88 -16.20 4.04
N ALA A 187 -12.39 -15.36 4.95
CA ALA A 187 -11.56 -14.39 5.67
C ALA A 187 -10.49 -15.09 6.54
N ALA A 188 -10.88 -16.13 7.28
CA ALA A 188 -9.95 -16.94 8.08
C ALA A 188 -8.92 -17.67 7.21
N LEU A 189 -9.34 -18.21 6.05
CA LEU A 189 -8.45 -18.84 5.08
C LEU A 189 -7.38 -17.87 4.59
N MET A 190 -7.77 -16.65 4.20
CA MET A 190 -6.82 -15.64 3.68
C MET A 190 -5.78 -15.23 4.73
N ASP A 191 -6.19 -15.07 5.99
CA ASP A 191 -5.26 -14.75 7.08
C ASP A 191 -4.27 -15.90 7.33
N GLY A 192 -4.75 -17.14 7.40
CA GLY A 192 -3.91 -18.33 7.56
C GLY A 192 -2.96 -18.56 6.41
N MET A 193 -3.42 -18.34 5.16
CA MET A 193 -2.55 -18.44 3.97
C MET A 193 -1.45 -17.40 3.97
N GLY A 194 -1.73 -16.17 4.42
CA GLY A 194 -0.71 -15.13 4.57
C GLY A 194 0.41 -15.58 5.50
N ALA A 195 0.08 -16.14 6.65
CA ALA A 195 1.06 -16.64 7.62
C ALA A 195 1.89 -17.82 7.08
N LEU A 196 1.25 -18.78 6.39
CA LEU A 196 1.97 -19.93 5.82
C LEU A 196 2.97 -19.52 4.72
N LEU A 197 2.64 -18.50 3.93
CA LEU A 197 3.52 -18.01 2.86
C LEU A 197 4.72 -17.18 3.36
N GLU A 198 4.78 -16.83 4.64
CA GLU A 198 5.98 -16.24 5.24
C GLU A 198 7.14 -17.23 5.31
N ASP A 199 6.84 -18.51 5.57
CA ASP A 199 7.83 -19.54 5.84
C ASP A 199 7.96 -20.60 4.74
N GLU A 200 6.99 -20.69 3.82
CA GLU A 200 6.93 -21.77 2.85
C GLU A 200 6.75 -21.29 1.41
N HIS A 201 7.51 -21.89 0.50
CA HIS A 201 7.36 -21.60 -0.93
C HIS A 201 5.98 -22.06 -1.44
N PRO A 202 5.22 -21.20 -2.18
CA PRO A 202 3.83 -21.48 -2.55
C PRO A 202 3.64 -22.79 -3.34
N ALA A 203 4.63 -23.21 -4.15
CA ALA A 203 4.54 -24.48 -4.86
C ALA A 203 4.60 -25.69 -3.91
N LEU A 204 5.47 -25.63 -2.88
CA LEU A 204 5.58 -26.70 -1.88
C LEU A 204 4.33 -26.76 -0.99
N LEU A 205 3.85 -25.61 -0.56
CA LEU A 205 2.59 -25.51 0.18
C LEU A 205 1.42 -26.14 -0.59
N LYS A 206 1.30 -25.79 -1.86
CA LYS A 206 0.28 -26.38 -2.76
C LYS A 206 0.41 -27.91 -2.82
N ASP A 207 1.62 -28.43 -3.05
CA ASP A 207 1.84 -29.88 -3.18
C ASP A 207 1.56 -30.62 -1.86
N ARG A 208 1.88 -30.01 -0.71
CA ARG A 208 1.60 -30.57 0.62
C ARG A 208 0.12 -30.72 0.92
N VAL A 209 -0.71 -29.77 0.45
CA VAL A 209 -2.17 -29.80 0.67
C VAL A 209 -2.86 -30.75 -0.32
N MET A 210 -2.23 -31.07 -1.45
CA MET A 210 -2.80 -31.90 -2.51
C MET A 210 -2.54 -33.39 -2.28
N SER A 211 -3.57 -34.15 -1.90
CA SER A 211 -3.51 -35.62 -1.85
C SER A 211 -4.01 -36.22 -3.18
N PRO A 212 -3.43 -37.37 -3.62
CA PRO A 212 -3.90 -38.07 -4.83
C PRO A 212 -5.40 -38.42 -4.75
N GLY A 213 -6.16 -38.00 -5.75
CA GLY A 213 -7.60 -38.22 -5.83
C GLY A 213 -8.45 -37.44 -4.81
N GLY A 214 -7.83 -36.53 -4.05
CA GLY A 214 -8.52 -35.71 -3.06
C GLY A 214 -9.31 -34.52 -3.65
N THR A 215 -10.12 -33.89 -2.80
CA THR A 215 -10.91 -32.69 -3.16
C THR A 215 -10.06 -31.55 -3.65
N THR A 216 -8.87 -31.35 -3.03
CA THR A 216 -7.92 -30.31 -3.43
C THR A 216 -7.44 -30.53 -4.88
N ALA A 217 -7.06 -31.77 -5.24
CA ALA A 217 -6.59 -32.09 -6.59
C ALA A 217 -7.68 -31.87 -7.63
N ALA A 218 -8.94 -32.24 -7.35
CA ALA A 218 -10.06 -32.00 -8.24
C ALA A 218 -10.35 -30.52 -8.45
N GLY A 219 -10.38 -29.72 -7.38
CA GLY A 219 -10.56 -28.27 -7.45
C GLY A 219 -9.42 -27.57 -8.19
N TYR A 220 -8.16 -27.97 -7.90
CA TYR A 220 -6.99 -27.43 -8.59
C TYR A 220 -7.02 -27.70 -10.10
N ALA A 221 -7.37 -28.92 -10.54
CA ALA A 221 -7.52 -29.26 -11.95
C ALA A 221 -8.57 -28.38 -12.65
N ALA A 222 -9.69 -28.10 -11.98
CA ALA A 222 -10.72 -27.19 -12.51
C ALA A 222 -10.21 -25.77 -12.66
N LEU A 223 -9.43 -25.24 -11.70
CA LEU A 223 -8.84 -23.90 -11.78
C LEU A 223 -7.80 -23.79 -12.92
N GLU A 224 -6.92 -24.78 -13.07
CA GLU A 224 -5.94 -24.80 -14.15
C GLU A 224 -6.62 -24.91 -15.54
N SER A 225 -7.64 -25.75 -15.69
CA SER A 225 -8.42 -25.83 -16.94
C SER A 225 -9.18 -24.54 -17.25
N GLY A 226 -9.57 -23.79 -16.24
CA GLY A 226 -10.18 -22.46 -16.36
C GLY A 226 -9.17 -21.33 -16.63
N GLY A 227 -7.88 -21.61 -16.73
CA GLY A 227 -6.85 -20.62 -17.06
C GLY A 227 -6.60 -19.58 -15.96
N VAL A 228 -6.86 -19.91 -14.69
CA VAL A 228 -6.72 -18.95 -13.56
C VAL A 228 -5.30 -18.42 -13.45
N ARG A 229 -4.29 -19.29 -13.62
CA ARG A 229 -2.86 -18.89 -13.56
C ARG A 229 -2.54 -17.83 -14.62
N GLU A 230 -2.93 -18.08 -15.86
CA GLU A 230 -2.73 -17.15 -16.98
C GLU A 230 -3.47 -15.84 -16.75
N SER A 231 -4.66 -15.88 -16.17
CA SER A 231 -5.44 -14.68 -15.86
C SER A 231 -4.72 -13.77 -14.85
N PHE A 232 -4.08 -14.32 -13.82
CA PHE A 232 -3.29 -13.54 -12.87
C PHE A 232 -2.01 -12.97 -13.50
N ILE A 233 -1.32 -13.73 -14.36
CA ILE A 233 -0.13 -13.26 -15.09
C ILE A 233 -0.50 -12.05 -15.96
N ARG A 234 -1.58 -12.15 -16.74
CA ARG A 234 -2.08 -11.05 -17.59
C ARG A 234 -2.55 -9.85 -16.79
N ALA A 235 -3.18 -10.07 -15.63
CA ALA A 235 -3.57 -8.97 -14.73
C ALA A 235 -2.35 -8.17 -14.24
N MET A 236 -1.25 -8.85 -13.90
CA MET A 236 0.01 -8.21 -13.54
C MET A 236 0.58 -7.37 -14.69
N GLU A 237 0.62 -7.92 -15.92
CA GLU A 237 1.10 -7.19 -17.09
C GLU A 237 0.25 -5.95 -17.38
N ALA A 238 -1.07 -6.08 -17.29
CA ALA A 238 -1.99 -4.96 -17.53
C ALA A 238 -1.83 -3.86 -16.48
N ALA A 239 -1.67 -4.23 -15.20
CA ALA A 239 -1.43 -3.28 -14.11
C ALA A 239 -0.10 -2.53 -14.30
N TYR A 240 0.97 -3.25 -14.67
CA TYR A 240 2.27 -2.64 -14.93
C TYR A 240 2.22 -1.64 -16.10
N ARG A 241 1.66 -2.03 -17.25
CA ARG A 241 1.49 -1.13 -18.41
C ARG A 241 0.71 0.13 -18.04
N ARG A 242 -0.30 -0.01 -17.17
CA ARG A 242 -1.07 1.15 -16.70
C ARG A 242 -0.24 2.04 -15.78
N ALA A 243 0.60 1.47 -14.92
CA ALA A 243 1.49 2.24 -14.05
C ALA A 243 2.48 3.08 -14.86
N GLU A 244 3.09 2.51 -15.91
CA GLU A 244 3.98 3.24 -16.83
C GLU A 244 3.27 4.45 -17.45
N THR A 245 2.08 4.28 -18.02
CA THR A 245 1.32 5.38 -18.66
C THR A 245 0.83 6.46 -17.70
N LEU A 246 0.74 6.17 -16.40
CA LEU A 246 0.42 7.17 -15.38
C LEU A 246 1.63 8.05 -15.02
N GLY A 247 2.83 7.49 -15.10
CA GLY A 247 4.08 8.21 -14.83
C GLY A 247 4.54 9.14 -15.96
N GLU A 248 4.01 8.96 -17.18
CA GLU A 248 4.35 9.77 -18.37
C GLU A 248 3.55 11.09 -18.47
N LYS A 249 2.54 11.30 -17.63
CA LYS A 249 1.70 12.51 -17.58
C LYS A 249 2.13 13.44 -16.47
#